data_4b409ed6f2e3e58f2fa9e99e4eaa8cec
#
_entry.id   4b409ed6f2e3e58f2fa9e99e4eaa8cec
#
_cell.length_a   1.000
_cell.length_b   1.000
_cell.length_c   1.000
_cell.angle_alpha   90.00
_cell.angle_beta   90.00
_cell.angle_gamma   90.00
#
_symmetry.space_group_name_H-M   'P 1'
#
loop_
_entity.id
_entity.type
_entity.pdbx_description
1 polymer ?
#
loop_
_entity_poly.entity_id
_entity_poly.type
_entity_poly.pdbx_seq_one_letter_code
_entity_poly.pdbx_strand_id
1 'polypeptide(L)'
;MCIRDRFVYDHPFQWGSKRTGPDLARIGGKYSDSWHYIHLLDPQIVAPGSIMPPYPWIFDHPIQISTTPAKIRAMQTLGVPYPEGFDENANVELKKQADEIVKNLLKDKIEIGSDKEIIALIAYLQRMGKDGRLSKK
;
A
#
# COMPACT_ATOMS: atom_id res chain seq x y z
N MET A 1 -16.87 -14.37 14.12
CA MET A 1 -16.28 -14.19 12.77
C MET A 1 -16.08 -15.57 12.17
N CYS A 2 -16.76 -15.91 11.09
CA CYS A 2 -16.72 -17.23 10.49
C CYS A 2 -15.39 -17.44 9.74
N ILE A 3 -14.88 -18.69 9.69
CA ILE A 3 -13.67 -19.05 8.92
C ILE A 3 -13.83 -18.63 7.44
N ARG A 4 -15.01 -18.83 6.88
CA ARG A 4 -15.39 -18.39 5.53
C ARG A 4 -15.14 -16.90 5.28
N ASP A 5 -15.47 -16.03 6.26
CA ASP A 5 -15.32 -14.59 6.10
C ASP A 5 -13.86 -14.15 6.15
N ARG A 6 -12.99 -14.96 6.76
CA ARG A 6 -11.55 -14.69 6.83
C ARG A 6 -10.86 -14.92 5.49
N PHE A 7 -11.31 -15.89 4.70
CA PHE A 7 -10.67 -16.34 3.46
C PHE A 7 -11.44 -15.97 2.20
N VAL A 8 -12.40 -15.06 2.30
CA VAL A 8 -13.29 -14.66 1.20
C VAL A 8 -12.54 -14.11 -0.03
N TYR A 9 -11.34 -13.55 0.17
CA TYR A 9 -10.50 -13.01 -0.90
C TYR A 9 -9.48 -14.00 -1.46
N ASP A 10 -9.46 -15.25 -0.93
CA ASP A 10 -8.53 -16.27 -1.43
C ASP A 10 -9.08 -16.88 -2.73
N HIS A 11 -8.26 -16.90 -3.78
CA HIS A 11 -8.60 -17.48 -5.07
C HIS A 11 -7.51 -18.47 -5.53
N PRO A 12 -7.82 -19.78 -5.66
CA PRO A 12 -9.08 -20.42 -5.27
C PRO A 12 -9.33 -20.39 -3.76
N PHE A 13 -10.60 -20.40 -3.34
CA PHE A 13 -10.94 -20.46 -1.92
C PHE A 13 -10.41 -21.74 -1.29
N GLN A 14 -9.68 -21.59 -0.19
CA GLN A 14 -9.08 -22.70 0.55
C GLN A 14 -9.46 -22.63 2.04
N TRP A 15 -9.89 -23.77 2.59
CA TRP A 15 -10.09 -23.90 4.02
C TRP A 15 -8.74 -23.99 4.73
N GLY A 16 -8.49 -23.06 5.67
CA GLY A 16 -7.25 -23.07 6.45
C GLY A 16 -6.00 -22.64 5.68
N SER A 17 -6.13 -21.74 4.69
CA SER A 17 -4.97 -21.14 4.02
C SER A 17 -3.95 -20.64 5.03
N LYS A 18 -2.70 -21.10 4.90
CA LYS A 18 -1.58 -20.66 5.73
C LYS A 18 -0.99 -19.39 5.13
N ARG A 19 -0.83 -18.35 5.98
CA ARG A 19 -0.13 -17.12 5.62
C ARG A 19 1.15 -16.99 6.41
N THR A 20 2.22 -16.57 5.74
CA THR A 20 3.52 -16.32 6.40
C THR A 20 3.52 -15.02 7.19
N GLY A 21 2.64 -14.08 6.84
CA GLY A 21 2.47 -12.79 7.50
C GLY A 21 1.00 -12.37 7.58
N PRO A 22 0.72 -11.10 7.83
CA PRO A 22 -0.64 -10.59 7.87
C PRO A 22 -1.33 -10.71 6.51
N ASP A 23 -2.66 -10.89 6.54
CA ASP A 23 -3.50 -10.90 5.35
C ASP A 23 -3.46 -9.53 4.67
N LEU A 24 -2.84 -9.43 3.50
CA LEU A 24 -2.71 -8.18 2.75
C LEU A 24 -4.05 -7.58 2.36
N ALA A 25 -5.08 -8.39 2.09
CA ALA A 25 -6.43 -7.91 1.81
C ALA A 25 -7.08 -7.18 3.01
N ARG A 26 -6.45 -7.18 4.17
CA ARG A 26 -6.93 -6.56 5.42
C ARG A 26 -5.89 -5.67 6.09
N ILE A 27 -4.81 -5.34 5.40
CA ILE A 27 -3.68 -4.59 5.97
C ILE A 27 -3.98 -3.10 6.11
N GLY A 28 -4.80 -2.54 5.23
CA GLY A 28 -5.08 -1.11 5.19
C GLY A 28 -5.63 -0.55 6.49
N GLY A 29 -4.90 0.38 7.08
CA GLY A 29 -5.20 1.01 8.36
C GLY A 29 -5.01 0.13 9.59
N LYS A 30 -4.36 -1.04 9.45
CA LYS A 30 -4.05 -1.92 10.58
C LYS A 30 -2.81 -1.46 11.34
N TYR A 31 -1.82 -0.96 10.61
CA TYR A 31 -0.56 -0.46 11.17
C TYR A 31 -0.34 0.99 10.75
N SER A 32 0.48 1.75 11.52
CA SER A 32 0.86 3.12 11.18
C SER A 32 1.82 3.18 10.00
N ASP A 33 1.95 4.37 9.40
CA ASP A 33 2.90 4.61 8.30
C ASP A 33 4.35 4.37 8.76
N SER A 34 4.69 4.80 9.98
CA SER A 34 5.98 4.58 10.63
C SER A 34 6.27 3.10 10.86
N TRP A 35 5.25 2.30 11.23
CA TRP A 35 5.41 0.86 11.37
C TRP A 35 5.79 0.21 10.03
N HIS A 36 5.09 0.58 8.94
CA HIS A 36 5.42 0.08 7.61
C HIS A 36 6.82 0.50 7.18
N TYR A 37 7.20 1.74 7.46
CA TYR A 37 8.53 2.26 7.17
C TYR A 37 9.63 1.43 7.85
N ILE A 38 9.54 1.26 9.16
CA ILE A 38 10.52 0.52 9.96
C ILE A 38 10.55 -0.96 9.57
N HIS A 39 9.36 -1.55 9.33
CA HIS A 39 9.26 -2.96 8.93
C HIS A 39 9.91 -3.27 7.57
N LEU A 40 9.90 -2.33 6.63
CA LEU A 40 10.55 -2.49 5.34
C LEU A 40 12.05 -2.15 5.40
N LEU A 41 12.44 -1.27 6.32
CA LEU A 41 13.84 -0.94 6.57
C LEU A 41 14.58 -2.12 7.22
N ASP A 42 14.04 -2.64 8.30
CA ASP A 42 14.50 -3.86 8.98
C ASP A 42 13.33 -4.57 9.64
N PRO A 43 12.84 -5.67 9.04
CA PRO A 43 11.72 -6.43 9.57
C PRO A 43 11.92 -6.97 10.98
N GLN A 44 13.17 -7.23 11.38
CA GLN A 44 13.48 -7.81 12.69
C GLN A 44 13.29 -6.83 13.85
N ILE A 45 13.31 -5.51 13.59
CA ILE A 45 13.05 -4.49 14.61
C ILE A 45 11.61 -4.62 15.14
N VAL A 46 10.64 -4.84 14.24
CA VAL A 46 9.21 -4.91 14.61
C VAL A 46 8.70 -6.33 14.81
N ALA A 47 9.39 -7.32 14.26
CA ALA A 47 9.04 -8.73 14.34
C ALA A 47 10.30 -9.58 14.54
N PRO A 48 10.80 -9.73 15.80
CA PRO A 48 11.99 -10.54 16.09
C PRO A 48 11.86 -11.96 15.54
N GLY A 49 12.89 -12.44 14.84
CA GLY A 49 12.87 -13.74 14.18
C GLY A 49 12.17 -13.76 12.80
N SER A 50 11.83 -12.60 12.26
CA SER A 50 11.31 -12.49 10.87
C SER A 50 12.32 -13.04 9.88
N ILE A 51 11.82 -13.84 8.93
CA ILE A 51 12.59 -14.33 7.76
C ILE A 51 12.51 -13.38 6.57
N MET A 52 11.76 -12.28 6.66
CA MET A 52 11.64 -11.28 5.62
C MET A 52 12.97 -10.52 5.50
N PRO A 53 13.56 -10.38 4.29
CA PRO A 53 14.74 -9.56 4.10
C PRO A 53 14.41 -8.07 4.17
N PRO A 54 15.40 -7.20 4.50
CA PRO A 54 15.25 -5.75 4.38
C PRO A 54 15.25 -5.33 2.90
N TYR A 55 14.62 -4.18 2.61
CA TYR A 55 14.50 -3.62 1.24
C TYR A 55 15.11 -2.22 1.16
N PRO A 56 16.43 -2.05 1.35
CA PRO A 56 17.06 -0.74 1.46
C PRO A 56 16.92 0.11 0.19
N TRP A 57 16.88 -0.49 -0.98
CA TRP A 57 16.82 0.24 -2.27
C TRP A 57 15.57 1.09 -2.46
N ILE A 58 14.41 0.71 -1.88
CA ILE A 58 13.16 1.47 -2.01
C ILE A 58 13.20 2.83 -1.28
N PHE A 59 14.16 3.03 -0.38
CA PHE A 59 14.35 4.28 0.34
C PHE A 59 15.16 5.31 -0.47
N ASP A 60 15.97 4.84 -1.40
CA ASP A 60 16.83 5.68 -2.24
C ASP A 60 16.21 5.95 -3.61
N HIS A 61 15.49 5.00 -4.17
CA HIS A 61 14.93 5.11 -5.51
C HIS A 61 13.77 6.10 -5.58
N PRO A 62 13.80 7.04 -6.56
CA PRO A 62 12.68 7.93 -6.80
C PRO A 62 11.56 7.23 -7.56
N ILE A 63 10.33 7.54 -7.23
CA ILE A 63 9.15 7.05 -7.94
C ILE A 63 9.04 7.66 -9.34
N GLN A 64 8.78 6.85 -10.35
CA GLN A 64 8.56 7.31 -11.72
C GLN A 64 7.09 7.68 -11.96
N ILE A 65 6.74 8.95 -11.76
CA ILE A 65 5.36 9.44 -11.88
C ILE A 65 4.94 9.80 -13.30
N SER A 66 5.89 9.96 -14.24
CA SER A 66 5.62 10.38 -15.62
C SER A 66 4.72 9.41 -16.38
N THR A 67 4.76 8.12 -16.05
CA THR A 67 3.97 7.06 -16.68
C THR A 67 2.61 6.83 -16.05
N THR A 68 2.28 7.48 -14.92
CA THR A 68 1.03 7.28 -14.17
C THR A 68 -0.22 7.52 -15.01
N PRO A 69 -0.36 8.62 -15.80
CA PRO A 69 -1.53 8.83 -16.64
C PRO A 69 -1.76 7.71 -17.65
N ALA A 70 -0.68 7.24 -18.29
CA ALA A 70 -0.77 6.15 -19.26
C ALA A 70 -1.20 4.83 -18.61
N LYS A 71 -0.70 4.53 -17.41
CA LYS A 71 -1.10 3.35 -16.64
C LYS A 71 -2.58 3.40 -16.27
N ILE A 72 -3.10 4.57 -15.86
CA ILE A 72 -4.53 4.73 -15.53
C ILE A 72 -5.40 4.51 -16.76
N ARG A 73 -5.06 5.09 -17.91
CA ARG A 73 -5.79 4.85 -19.16
C ARG A 73 -5.81 3.37 -19.54
N ALA A 74 -4.67 2.69 -19.41
CA ALA A 74 -4.60 1.24 -19.66
C ALA A 74 -5.52 0.45 -18.71
N MET A 75 -5.55 0.81 -17.43
CA MET A 75 -6.42 0.19 -16.45
C MET A 75 -7.91 0.47 -16.72
N GLN A 76 -8.28 1.68 -17.16
CA GLN A 76 -9.64 2.00 -17.61
C GLN A 76 -10.06 1.14 -18.79
N THR A 77 -9.16 0.92 -19.76
CA THR A 77 -9.40 0.02 -20.90
C THR A 77 -9.65 -1.43 -20.45
N LEU A 78 -9.02 -1.87 -19.36
CA LEU A 78 -9.25 -3.18 -18.75
C LEU A 78 -10.51 -3.25 -17.87
N GLY A 79 -11.30 -2.17 -17.80
CA GLY A 79 -12.55 -2.13 -17.04
C GLY A 79 -12.40 -1.77 -15.57
N VAL A 80 -11.25 -1.28 -15.12
CA VAL A 80 -11.12 -0.75 -13.76
C VAL A 80 -11.89 0.56 -13.66
N PRO A 81 -12.79 0.74 -12.65
CA PRO A 81 -13.72 1.85 -12.57
C PRO A 81 -13.06 3.14 -12.06
N TYR A 82 -12.08 3.66 -12.78
CA TYR A 82 -11.58 5.01 -12.56
C TYR A 82 -12.55 6.03 -13.16
N PRO A 83 -12.79 7.16 -12.49
CA PRO A 83 -13.57 8.27 -13.06
C PRO A 83 -12.99 8.77 -14.39
N GLU A 84 -13.84 9.26 -15.28
CA GLU A 84 -13.38 9.91 -16.51
C GLU A 84 -12.51 11.13 -16.19
N GLY A 85 -11.41 11.33 -16.93
CA GLY A 85 -10.46 12.41 -16.71
C GLY A 85 -9.57 12.25 -15.44
N PHE A 86 -9.67 11.13 -14.75
CA PHE A 86 -8.83 10.90 -13.56
C PHE A 86 -7.34 10.84 -13.91
N ASP A 87 -6.97 10.40 -15.09
CA ASP A 87 -5.60 10.33 -15.57
C ASP A 87 -4.90 11.71 -15.61
N GLU A 88 -5.63 12.80 -15.87
CA GLU A 88 -5.09 14.15 -15.84
C GLU A 88 -4.75 14.62 -14.43
N ASN A 89 -5.55 14.23 -13.43
CA ASN A 89 -5.37 14.61 -12.04
C ASN A 89 -4.56 13.60 -11.22
N ALA A 90 -4.22 12.46 -11.80
CA ALA A 90 -3.57 11.36 -11.10
C ALA A 90 -2.28 11.74 -10.38
N ASN A 91 -1.44 12.55 -11.02
CA ASN A 91 -0.17 12.99 -10.45
C ASN A 91 -0.37 13.99 -9.29
N VAL A 92 -1.44 14.77 -9.31
CA VAL A 92 -1.78 15.71 -8.23
C VAL A 92 -2.26 14.91 -7.01
N GLU A 93 -3.14 13.96 -7.22
CA GLU A 93 -3.63 13.08 -6.14
C GLU A 93 -2.51 12.21 -5.55
N LEU A 94 -1.60 11.70 -6.39
CA LEU A 94 -0.44 10.95 -5.95
C LEU A 94 0.44 11.80 -5.01
N LYS A 95 0.76 13.02 -5.41
CA LYS A 95 1.57 13.94 -4.58
C LYS A 95 0.86 14.26 -3.26
N LYS A 96 -0.44 14.53 -3.29
CA LYS A 96 -1.23 14.81 -2.09
C LYS A 96 -1.18 13.64 -1.10
N GLN A 97 -1.37 12.41 -1.57
CA GLN A 97 -1.26 11.20 -0.74
C GLN A 97 0.17 11.04 -0.17
N ALA A 98 1.19 11.28 -1.00
CA ALA A 98 2.58 11.20 -0.56
C ALA A 98 2.88 12.22 0.55
N ASP A 99 2.44 13.47 0.39
CA ASP A 99 2.64 14.51 1.38
C ASP A 99 1.91 14.24 2.72
N GLU A 100 0.73 13.61 2.66
CA GLU A 100 0.02 13.17 3.88
C GLU A 100 0.81 12.11 4.65
N ILE A 101 1.38 11.12 3.96
CA ILE A 101 2.21 10.07 4.56
C ILE A 101 3.48 10.69 5.14
N VAL A 102 4.18 11.56 4.40
CA VAL A 102 5.38 12.25 4.89
C VAL A 102 5.07 13.05 6.14
N LYS A 103 3.94 13.78 6.21
CA LYS A 103 3.52 14.49 7.43
C LYS A 103 3.32 13.55 8.62
N ASN A 104 2.77 12.35 8.39
CA ASN A 104 2.62 11.36 9.45
C ASN A 104 3.97 10.83 9.91
N LEU A 105 4.88 10.53 9.00
CA LEU A 105 6.24 10.07 9.31
C LEU A 105 7.04 11.13 10.09
N LEU A 106 6.89 12.41 9.72
CA LEU A 106 7.54 13.52 10.44
C LEU A 106 7.10 13.63 11.91
N LYS A 107 5.83 13.30 12.25
CA LYS A 107 5.37 13.25 13.64
C LYS A 107 6.18 12.23 14.45
N ASP A 108 6.59 11.14 13.80
CA ASP A 108 7.40 10.08 14.42
C ASP A 108 8.92 10.29 14.20
N LYS A 109 9.32 11.53 13.83
CA LYS A 109 10.73 11.94 13.61
C LYS A 109 11.44 11.18 12.48
N ILE A 110 10.69 10.71 11.49
CA ILE A 110 11.22 10.07 10.28
C ILE A 110 11.19 11.12 9.16
N GLU A 111 12.37 11.53 8.69
CA GLU A 111 12.51 12.48 7.58
C GLU A 111 12.80 11.73 6.29
N ILE A 112 11.90 11.87 5.30
CA ILE A 112 12.06 11.28 3.97
C ILE A 112 11.36 12.13 2.91
N GLY A 113 11.89 12.11 1.67
CA GLY A 113 11.28 12.80 0.53
C GLY A 113 9.99 12.11 0.07
N SER A 114 9.00 12.91 -0.34
CA SER A 114 7.70 12.41 -0.86
C SER A 114 7.82 11.72 -2.23
N ASP A 115 8.99 11.82 -2.87
CA ASP A 115 9.30 11.23 -4.19
C ASP A 115 9.85 9.80 -4.13
N LYS A 116 9.96 9.20 -2.94
CA LYS A 116 10.56 7.87 -2.77
C LYS A 116 9.57 6.72 -2.99
N GLU A 117 10.06 5.60 -3.53
CA GLU A 117 9.25 4.39 -3.78
C GLU A 117 8.60 3.84 -2.50
N ILE A 118 9.28 3.95 -1.35
CA ILE A 118 8.72 3.53 -0.06
C ILE A 118 7.41 4.24 0.27
N ILE A 119 7.27 5.52 -0.05
CA ILE A 119 6.06 6.30 0.20
C ILE A 119 4.89 5.76 -0.64
N ALA A 120 5.14 5.44 -1.92
CA ALA A 120 4.14 4.83 -2.78
C ALA A 120 3.71 3.44 -2.28
N LEU A 121 4.66 2.64 -1.80
CA LEU A 121 4.37 1.33 -1.22
C LEU A 121 3.53 1.44 0.06
N ILE A 122 3.85 2.38 0.95
CA ILE A 122 3.04 2.65 2.15
C ILE A 122 1.63 3.08 1.76
N ALA A 123 1.48 4.01 0.80
CA ALA A 123 0.18 4.45 0.29
C ALA A 123 -0.66 3.26 -0.22
N TYR A 124 -0.05 2.38 -1.00
CA TYR A 124 -0.69 1.16 -1.50
C TYR A 124 -1.14 0.24 -0.35
N LEU A 125 -0.25 -0.07 0.59
CA LEU A 125 -0.57 -0.95 1.73
C LEU A 125 -1.69 -0.36 2.60
N GLN A 126 -1.70 0.95 2.83
CA GLN A 126 -2.75 1.63 3.60
C GLN A 126 -4.13 1.62 2.93
N ARG A 127 -4.19 1.46 1.62
CA ARG A 127 -5.44 1.35 0.86
C ARG A 127 -5.96 -0.08 0.75
N MET A 128 -5.09 -1.08 0.85
CA MET A 128 -5.48 -2.49 0.66
C MET A 128 -6.62 -2.91 1.59
N GLY A 129 -7.70 -3.41 0.98
CA GLY A 129 -8.91 -3.86 1.67
C GLY A 129 -9.83 -2.76 2.21
N LYS A 130 -9.49 -1.46 2.03
CA LYS A 130 -10.39 -0.35 2.39
C LYS A 130 -11.42 -0.09 1.30
N ASP A 131 -11.01 -0.06 0.04
CA ASP A 131 -11.88 0.28 -1.10
C ASP A 131 -13.04 -0.73 -1.24
N GLY A 132 -12.80 -2.01 -1.00
CA GLY A 132 -13.84 -3.04 -0.96
C GLY A 132 -14.82 -2.93 0.21
N ARG A 133 -14.51 -2.16 1.26
CA ARG A 133 -15.45 -1.88 2.36
C ARG A 133 -16.33 -0.66 2.07
N LEU A 134 -15.82 0.29 1.27
CA LEU A 134 -16.57 1.50 0.90
C LEU A 134 -17.66 1.23 -0.15
N SER A 135 -17.48 0.19 -0.99
CA SER A 135 -18.47 -0.19 -2.01
C SER A 135 -19.71 -0.91 -1.45
N LYS A 136 -19.78 -1.15 -0.13
CA LYS A 136 -20.90 -1.81 0.56
C LYS A 136 -21.83 -0.87 1.34
N LYS A 137 -21.76 0.44 1.07
CA LYS A 137 -22.74 1.40 1.61
C LYS A 137 -23.73 1.83 0.56
#